data_c4ca569d6c1e24dc599b2264c4de0b4f
#
_entry.id   c4ca569d6c1e24dc599b2264c4de0b4f
#
_cell.length_a   1.000
_cell.length_b   1.000
_cell.length_c   1.000
_cell.angle_alpha   90.00
_cell.angle_beta   90.00
_cell.angle_gamma   90.00
#
_symmetry.space_group_name_H-M   'P 1'
#
loop_
_entity.id
_entity.type
_entity.pdbx_description
1 polymer ?
#
loop_
_entity_poly.entity_id
_entity_poly.type
_entity_poly.pdbx_seq_one_letter_code
_entity_poly.pdbx_strand_id
1 'polypeptide(L)'
;MVCVLGASGYLGSVLTALLADLPVRLRAVARRRSPVPERAGADVEVRTADLTDTACLGDAVSDADAVLHLAKHSGGWRDAERHPDSERVNVGVMRDLVEALRRRPAAGAPPLVVFAATTSQVGLPPEHPLDGGEPDRPETAYDRQKLTAERVLKAATVEGVLRGVSLRLPTVFGQSRLSPVPDQGVVSLMVRRALAAEPLTMWHDGTVERDLVYVEDAAEAFVAALRRPDALAGRHWLVGTGRRDALGAVFRTVAESVAAHTGRPAVPVLSVPPRADAPIIDFLSVAIDPGPFRRASGWSARTRLRDAVDRTVAALLDQGGAPGREPSVRT
;
A
#
# COMPACT_ATOMS: atom_id res chain seq x y z
N MET A 1 -19.87 10.23 -4.11
CA MET A 1 -18.50 10.76 -4.23
C MET A 1 -17.52 9.87 -3.47
N VAL A 2 -16.48 9.36 -4.15
CA VAL A 2 -15.36 8.65 -3.54
C VAL A 2 -14.15 9.59 -3.49
N CYS A 3 -13.56 9.78 -2.32
CA CYS A 3 -12.37 10.62 -2.13
C CYS A 3 -11.14 9.75 -1.81
N VAL A 4 -10.05 9.89 -2.57
CA VAL A 4 -8.78 9.17 -2.35
C VAL A 4 -7.76 10.14 -1.77
N LEU A 5 -7.42 9.98 -0.48
CA LEU A 5 -6.38 10.75 0.19
C LEU A 5 -5.03 10.04 0.01
N GLY A 6 -4.06 10.71 -0.61
CA GLY A 6 -2.78 10.12 -0.99
C GLY A 6 -2.79 9.54 -2.42
N ALA A 7 -3.65 10.06 -3.29
CA ALA A 7 -3.87 9.58 -4.66
C ALA A 7 -2.62 9.62 -5.55
N SER A 8 -1.64 10.49 -5.29
CA SER A 8 -0.37 10.54 -6.03
C SER A 8 0.71 9.58 -5.49
N GLY A 9 0.38 8.77 -4.47
CA GLY A 9 1.27 7.76 -3.91
C GLY A 9 1.31 6.48 -4.73
N TYR A 10 2.21 5.55 -4.39
CA TYR A 10 2.40 4.28 -5.08
C TYR A 10 1.09 3.47 -5.19
N LEU A 11 0.47 3.08 -4.09
CA LEU A 11 -0.82 2.37 -4.10
C LEU A 11 -1.98 3.29 -4.51
N GLY A 12 -1.92 4.58 -4.10
CA GLY A 12 -2.98 5.54 -4.36
C GLY A 12 -3.21 5.82 -5.83
N SER A 13 -2.14 5.87 -6.63
CA SER A 13 -2.24 6.11 -8.08
C SER A 13 -2.83 4.91 -8.84
N VAL A 14 -2.48 3.69 -8.45
CA VAL A 14 -3.09 2.46 -9.00
C VAL A 14 -4.57 2.38 -8.64
N LEU A 15 -4.91 2.64 -7.37
CA LEU A 15 -6.30 2.67 -6.91
C LEU A 15 -7.12 3.75 -7.62
N THR A 16 -6.54 4.96 -7.80
CA THR A 16 -7.18 6.04 -8.54
C THR A 16 -7.47 5.63 -9.98
N ALA A 17 -6.52 4.96 -10.65
CA ALA A 17 -6.73 4.46 -12.01
C ALA A 17 -7.85 3.40 -12.07
N LEU A 18 -7.88 2.44 -11.15
CA LEU A 18 -8.96 1.44 -11.09
C LEU A 18 -10.34 2.06 -10.82
N LEU A 19 -10.40 3.07 -9.96
CA LEU A 19 -11.65 3.78 -9.67
C LEU A 19 -12.10 4.66 -10.85
N ALA A 20 -11.16 5.19 -11.63
CA ALA A 20 -11.47 5.98 -12.82
C ALA A 20 -12.20 5.18 -13.91
N ASP A 21 -12.09 3.85 -13.92
CA ASP A 21 -12.84 2.97 -14.82
C ASP A 21 -14.29 2.70 -14.36
N LEU A 22 -14.64 3.11 -13.13
CA LEU A 22 -15.97 2.87 -12.57
C LEU A 22 -16.90 4.09 -12.77
N PRO A 23 -18.23 3.90 -12.86
CA PRO A 23 -19.18 5.00 -13.00
C PRO A 23 -19.41 5.71 -11.65
N VAL A 24 -18.41 6.39 -11.14
CA VAL A 24 -18.41 7.09 -9.85
C VAL A 24 -17.94 8.54 -10.01
N ARG A 25 -18.31 9.40 -9.07
CA ARG A 25 -17.63 10.68 -8.88
C ARG A 25 -16.40 10.42 -8.03
N LEU A 26 -15.21 10.75 -8.55
CA LEU A 26 -13.93 10.46 -7.92
C LEU A 26 -13.18 11.76 -7.63
N ARG A 27 -12.74 11.95 -6.39
CA ARG A 27 -11.83 13.04 -6.01
C ARG A 27 -10.48 12.47 -5.59
N ALA A 28 -9.45 12.79 -6.38
CA ALA A 28 -8.06 12.37 -6.13
C ALA A 28 -7.29 13.51 -5.45
N VAL A 29 -6.91 13.32 -4.17
CA VAL A 29 -6.29 14.38 -3.35
C VAL A 29 -4.90 13.97 -2.91
N ALA A 30 -3.90 14.82 -3.17
CA ALA A 30 -2.52 14.63 -2.74
C ALA A 30 -1.73 15.95 -2.80
N ARG A 31 -0.54 16.00 -2.18
CA ARG A 31 0.38 17.16 -2.25
C ARG A 31 0.94 17.42 -3.64
N ARG A 32 0.98 16.42 -4.51
CA ARG A 32 1.37 16.54 -5.92
C ARG A 32 0.20 16.15 -6.79
N ARG A 33 0.13 16.67 -8.01
CA ARG A 33 -0.91 16.29 -8.96
C ARG A 33 -0.93 14.75 -9.12
N SER A 34 -2.09 14.16 -8.93
CA SER A 34 -2.27 12.73 -9.09
C SER A 34 -2.36 12.37 -10.58
N PRO A 35 -1.70 11.29 -11.02
CA PRO A 35 -1.91 10.77 -12.36
C PRO A 35 -3.33 10.20 -12.46
N VAL A 36 -4.00 10.50 -13.56
CA VAL A 36 -5.34 10.00 -13.90
C VAL A 36 -5.30 9.52 -15.35
N PRO A 37 -5.94 8.38 -15.69
CA PRO A 37 -6.04 7.94 -17.07
C PRO A 37 -6.69 9.00 -17.97
N GLU A 38 -6.23 9.11 -19.21
CA GLU A 38 -6.80 10.05 -20.20
C GLU A 38 -8.26 9.73 -20.54
N ARG A 39 -8.64 8.45 -20.48
CA ARG A 39 -10.01 7.97 -20.63
C ARG A 39 -10.47 7.43 -19.29
N ALA A 40 -11.48 8.04 -18.71
CA ALA A 40 -12.10 7.65 -17.45
C ALA A 40 -13.61 7.46 -17.67
N GLY A 41 -14.16 6.42 -17.04
CA GLY A 41 -15.61 6.25 -16.89
C GLY A 41 -16.17 7.09 -15.74
N ALA A 42 -15.31 7.49 -14.81
CA ALA A 42 -15.62 8.34 -13.68
C ALA A 42 -15.60 9.83 -14.04
N ASP A 43 -16.38 10.62 -13.31
CA ASP A 43 -16.19 12.07 -13.21
C ASP A 43 -15.08 12.36 -12.22
N VAL A 44 -13.87 12.70 -12.70
CA VAL A 44 -12.64 12.78 -11.90
C VAL A 44 -12.23 14.21 -11.61
N GLU A 45 -12.21 14.56 -10.33
CA GLU A 45 -11.65 15.81 -9.82
C GLU A 45 -10.26 15.54 -9.21
N VAL A 46 -9.23 16.26 -9.69
CA VAL A 46 -7.87 16.18 -9.12
C VAL A 46 -7.59 17.43 -8.31
N ARG A 47 -7.33 17.25 -7.01
CA ARG A 47 -6.97 18.33 -6.09
C ARG A 47 -5.53 18.18 -5.58
N THR A 48 -4.78 19.28 -5.67
CA THR A 48 -3.49 19.39 -5.00
C THR A 48 -3.69 20.11 -3.68
N ALA A 49 -3.47 19.36 -2.56
CA ALA A 49 -3.68 19.88 -1.20
C ALA A 49 -2.70 19.24 -0.21
N ASP A 50 -2.31 20.02 0.79
CA ASP A 50 -1.63 19.48 1.96
C ASP A 50 -2.69 18.96 2.96
N LEU A 51 -2.71 17.66 3.16
CA LEU A 51 -3.66 17.01 4.07
C LEU A 51 -3.38 17.29 5.56
N THR A 52 -2.25 17.91 5.88
CA THR A 52 -1.95 18.38 7.23
C THR A 52 -2.58 19.75 7.53
N ASP A 53 -3.09 20.43 6.52
CA ASP A 53 -3.96 21.59 6.68
C ASP A 53 -5.41 21.11 6.87
N THR A 54 -5.98 21.42 8.05
CA THR A 54 -7.31 20.96 8.45
C THR A 54 -8.44 21.52 7.59
N ALA A 55 -8.28 22.75 7.08
CA ALA A 55 -9.26 23.37 6.19
C ALA A 55 -9.26 22.68 4.82
N CYS A 56 -8.06 22.49 4.24
CA CYS A 56 -7.89 21.77 2.98
C CYS A 56 -8.42 20.32 3.05
N LEU A 57 -8.16 19.63 4.15
CA LEU A 57 -8.69 18.28 4.39
C LEU A 57 -10.21 18.29 4.54
N GLY A 58 -10.77 19.21 5.32
CA GLY A 58 -12.20 19.37 5.51
C GLY A 58 -12.93 19.60 4.18
N ASP A 59 -12.43 20.51 3.35
CA ASP A 59 -12.98 20.79 2.01
C ASP A 59 -12.88 19.55 1.10
N ALA A 60 -11.77 18.81 1.18
CA ALA A 60 -11.57 17.63 0.35
C ALA A 60 -12.58 16.51 0.61
N VAL A 61 -13.07 16.38 1.85
CA VAL A 61 -13.97 15.30 2.27
C VAL A 61 -15.40 15.77 2.53
N SER A 62 -15.72 17.05 2.32
CA SER A 62 -16.99 17.68 2.72
C SER A 62 -18.25 16.99 2.19
N ASP A 63 -18.22 16.45 0.97
CA ASP A 63 -19.33 15.76 0.28
C ASP A 63 -19.01 14.29 -0.05
N ALA A 64 -17.96 13.72 0.55
CA ALA A 64 -17.54 12.34 0.26
C ALA A 64 -18.48 11.33 0.95
N ASP A 65 -19.02 10.36 0.21
CA ASP A 65 -19.73 9.19 0.76
C ASP A 65 -18.74 8.11 1.22
N ALA A 66 -17.56 8.09 0.59
CA ALA A 66 -16.47 7.19 0.94
C ALA A 66 -15.11 7.90 0.84
N VAL A 67 -14.24 7.65 1.81
CA VAL A 67 -12.85 8.14 1.86
C VAL A 67 -11.90 6.95 1.90
N LEU A 68 -10.99 6.85 0.93
CA LEU A 68 -9.91 5.88 0.91
C LEU A 68 -8.63 6.58 1.40
N HIS A 69 -8.24 6.28 2.63
CA HIS A 69 -7.12 6.97 3.29
C HIS A 69 -5.82 6.19 3.14
N LEU A 70 -5.01 6.56 2.12
CA LEU A 70 -3.71 6.00 1.82
C LEU A 70 -2.55 6.97 2.12
N ALA A 71 -2.85 8.18 2.57
CA ALA A 71 -1.82 9.14 2.90
C ALA A 71 -0.90 8.61 4.00
N LYS A 72 0.40 8.75 3.79
CA LYS A 72 1.46 8.43 4.75
C LYS A 72 2.64 9.39 4.56
N HIS A 73 3.48 9.49 5.57
CA HIS A 73 4.75 10.22 5.46
C HIS A 73 5.63 9.59 4.37
N SER A 74 6.32 10.43 3.60
CA SER A 74 7.05 10.01 2.39
C SER A 74 8.30 9.18 2.66
N GLY A 75 8.92 9.30 3.83
CA GLY A 75 10.20 8.67 4.16
C GLY A 75 10.15 7.15 4.41
N GLY A 76 8.98 6.52 4.39
CA GLY A 76 8.86 5.09 4.67
C GLY A 76 8.92 4.76 6.17
N TRP A 77 8.93 3.45 6.50
CA TRP A 77 8.86 2.99 7.89
C TRP A 77 10.18 3.24 8.66
N ARG A 78 11.34 3.17 7.97
CA ARG A 78 12.65 3.42 8.60
C ARG A 78 12.87 4.88 8.97
N ASP A 79 12.23 5.80 8.26
CA ASP A 79 12.39 7.23 8.51
C ASP A 79 11.47 7.76 9.60
N ALA A 80 10.40 7.05 9.96
CA ALA A 80 9.46 7.49 10.98
C ALA A 80 10.13 7.70 12.36
N GLU A 81 11.16 6.90 12.69
CA GLU A 81 11.95 7.07 13.91
C GLU A 81 12.79 8.36 13.91
N ARG A 82 13.23 8.81 12.71
CA ARG A 82 14.12 9.97 12.54
C ARG A 82 13.36 11.27 12.30
N HIS A 83 12.08 11.17 11.94
CA HIS A 83 11.23 12.31 11.57
C HIS A 83 9.97 12.35 12.45
N PRO A 84 10.03 13.03 13.61
CA PRO A 84 8.86 13.18 14.50
C PRO A 84 7.62 13.75 13.80
N ASP A 85 7.82 14.61 12.78
CA ASP A 85 6.75 15.17 11.95
C ASP A 85 5.94 14.09 11.19
N SER A 86 6.48 12.85 11.10
CA SER A 86 5.77 11.73 10.50
C SER A 86 4.44 11.44 11.21
N GLU A 87 4.34 11.68 12.53
CA GLU A 87 3.12 11.49 13.30
C GLU A 87 2.01 12.46 12.84
N ARG A 88 2.36 13.71 12.49
CA ARG A 88 1.38 14.68 11.96
C ARG A 88 0.68 14.16 10.71
N VAL A 89 1.42 13.47 9.84
CA VAL A 89 0.86 12.88 8.62
C VAL A 89 0.16 11.55 8.92
N ASN A 90 0.82 10.63 9.64
CA ASN A 90 0.35 9.25 9.79
C ASN A 90 -0.80 9.11 10.80
N VAL A 91 -0.89 10.00 11.77
CA VAL A 91 -1.93 10.00 12.83
C VAL A 91 -2.79 11.26 12.78
N GLY A 92 -2.16 12.44 12.66
CA GLY A 92 -2.86 13.72 12.70
C GLY A 92 -3.90 13.85 11.61
N VAL A 93 -3.58 13.43 10.38
CA VAL A 93 -4.55 13.44 9.26
C VAL A 93 -5.78 12.57 9.55
N MET A 94 -5.62 11.42 10.23
CA MET A 94 -6.77 10.59 10.61
C MET A 94 -7.63 11.29 11.68
N ARG A 95 -7.02 11.94 12.69
CA ARG A 95 -7.75 12.70 13.71
C ARG A 95 -8.54 13.85 13.08
N ASP A 96 -7.91 14.60 12.19
CA ASP A 96 -8.54 15.73 11.49
C ASP A 96 -9.65 15.26 10.54
N LEU A 97 -9.46 14.12 9.86
CA LEU A 97 -10.49 13.50 9.03
C LEU A 97 -11.73 13.16 9.86
N VAL A 98 -11.57 12.49 11.00
CA VAL A 98 -12.67 12.15 11.90
C VAL A 98 -13.39 13.42 12.37
N GLU A 99 -12.65 14.45 12.75
CA GLU A 99 -13.23 15.72 13.20
C GLU A 99 -13.96 16.47 12.08
N ALA A 100 -13.43 16.44 10.86
CA ALA A 100 -14.10 17.01 9.68
C ALA A 100 -15.42 16.29 9.39
N LEU A 101 -15.44 14.95 9.46
CA LEU A 101 -16.64 14.15 9.25
C LEU A 101 -17.67 14.32 10.39
N ARG A 102 -17.22 14.51 11.65
CA ARG A 102 -18.08 14.77 12.81
C ARG A 102 -18.85 16.09 12.67
N ARG A 103 -18.25 17.12 12.05
CA ARG A 103 -18.87 18.43 11.84
C ARG A 103 -19.88 18.45 10.68
N ARG A 104 -19.94 17.40 9.88
CA ARG A 104 -20.91 17.32 8.77
C ARG A 104 -22.33 17.21 9.33
N PRO A 105 -23.30 17.87 8.69
CA PRO A 105 -24.72 17.61 9.02
C PRO A 105 -25.05 16.13 8.86
N ALA A 106 -25.75 15.57 9.82
CA ALA A 106 -26.24 14.19 9.74
C ALA A 106 -27.26 14.05 8.61
N ALA A 107 -26.83 13.45 7.50
CA ALA A 107 -27.70 13.20 6.34
C ALA A 107 -27.40 11.80 5.80
N GLY A 108 -28.33 10.89 5.99
CA GLY A 108 -28.20 9.50 5.51
C GLY A 108 -27.25 8.64 6.33
N ALA A 109 -26.68 7.62 5.70
CA ALA A 109 -25.72 6.73 6.37
C ALA A 109 -24.38 7.43 6.62
N PRO A 110 -23.69 7.15 7.74
CA PRO A 110 -22.37 7.68 7.99
C PRO A 110 -21.38 7.34 6.85
N PRO A 111 -20.45 8.25 6.49
CA PRO A 111 -19.51 8.01 5.40
C PRO A 111 -18.61 6.81 5.69
N LEU A 112 -18.24 6.08 4.63
CA LEU A 112 -17.28 4.98 4.73
C LEU A 112 -15.86 5.55 4.76
N VAL A 113 -15.00 5.06 5.66
CA VAL A 113 -13.56 5.33 5.64
C VAL A 113 -12.79 4.02 5.58
N VAL A 114 -12.06 3.79 4.48
CA VAL A 114 -11.18 2.62 4.33
C VAL A 114 -9.74 3.08 4.51
N PHE A 115 -9.07 2.55 5.52
CA PHE A 115 -7.73 2.95 5.92
C PHE A 115 -6.68 1.91 5.52
N ALA A 116 -5.59 2.36 4.90
CA ALA A 116 -4.41 1.54 4.63
C ALA A 116 -3.55 1.40 5.89
N ALA A 117 -3.75 0.32 6.64
CA ALA A 117 -2.93 -0.09 7.78
C ALA A 117 -1.83 -1.06 7.36
N THR A 118 -1.16 -1.71 8.30
CA THR A 118 -0.07 -2.65 8.04
C THR A 118 -0.15 -3.88 8.94
N THR A 119 0.23 -5.04 8.44
CA THR A 119 0.34 -6.28 9.24
C THR A 119 1.45 -6.21 10.28
N SER A 120 2.46 -5.35 10.09
CA SER A 120 3.55 -5.18 11.04
C SER A 120 3.15 -4.57 12.40
N GLN A 121 1.88 -4.10 12.52
CA GLN A 121 1.32 -3.68 13.83
C GLN A 121 1.31 -4.81 14.87
N VAL A 122 1.32 -6.06 14.46
CA VAL A 122 1.44 -7.23 15.34
C VAL A 122 2.82 -7.29 16.01
N GLY A 123 3.86 -6.71 15.39
CA GLY A 123 5.24 -6.80 15.84
C GLY A 123 5.90 -8.10 15.36
N LEU A 124 6.57 -8.82 16.28
CA LEU A 124 7.20 -10.09 15.94
C LEU A 124 6.14 -11.11 15.53
N PRO A 125 6.24 -11.68 14.32
CA PRO A 125 5.23 -12.61 13.82
C PRO A 125 5.28 -13.93 14.60
N PRO A 126 4.11 -14.56 14.86
CA PRO A 126 4.05 -15.91 15.38
C PRO A 126 4.47 -16.96 14.33
N GLU A 127 4.64 -18.21 14.75
CA GLU A 127 4.96 -19.32 13.84
C GLU A 127 3.78 -19.70 12.91
N HIS A 128 2.54 -19.44 13.36
CA HIS A 128 1.33 -19.64 12.55
C HIS A 128 1.03 -18.44 11.66
N PRO A 129 0.24 -18.60 10.58
CA PRO A 129 -0.21 -17.47 9.78
C PRO A 129 -1.04 -16.49 10.60
N LEU A 130 -0.81 -15.19 10.39
CA LEU A 130 -1.61 -14.13 11.00
C LEU A 130 -3.05 -14.21 10.48
N ASP A 131 -4.04 -14.21 11.38
CA ASP A 131 -5.47 -14.25 11.04
C ASP A 131 -6.23 -12.97 11.45
N GLY A 132 -5.55 -12.08 12.19
CA GLY A 132 -6.09 -10.81 12.71
C GLY A 132 -6.60 -10.91 14.15
N GLY A 133 -6.44 -12.05 14.81
CA GLY A 133 -6.71 -12.23 16.24
C GLY A 133 -5.52 -11.93 17.15
N GLU A 134 -4.34 -11.74 16.58
CA GLU A 134 -3.11 -11.52 17.32
C GLU A 134 -3.12 -10.17 18.05
N PRO A 135 -2.51 -10.11 19.26
CA PRO A 135 -2.36 -8.86 19.97
C PRO A 135 -1.40 -7.93 19.23
N ASP A 136 -1.76 -6.64 19.15
CA ASP A 136 -0.92 -5.60 18.58
C ASP A 136 0.27 -5.29 19.51
N ARG A 137 1.50 -5.45 18.99
CA ARG A 137 2.78 -5.19 19.68
C ARG A 137 3.75 -4.47 18.75
N PRO A 138 3.43 -3.24 18.32
CA PRO A 138 4.20 -2.52 17.29
C PRO A 138 5.62 -2.22 17.77
N GLU A 139 6.62 -2.61 16.97
CA GLU A 139 8.04 -2.43 17.29
C GLU A 139 8.58 -1.07 16.83
N THR A 140 8.13 -0.57 15.67
CA THR A 140 8.64 0.68 15.08
C THR A 140 7.72 1.87 15.34
N ALA A 141 8.24 3.10 15.21
CA ALA A 141 7.41 4.32 15.28
C ALA A 141 6.32 4.30 14.20
N TYR A 142 6.64 3.83 13.01
CA TYR A 142 5.67 3.69 11.92
C TYR A 142 4.50 2.77 12.32
N ASP A 143 4.79 1.60 12.89
CA ASP A 143 3.76 0.65 13.31
C ASP A 143 2.89 1.20 14.45
N ARG A 144 3.52 1.89 15.42
CA ARG A 144 2.81 2.59 16.51
C ARG A 144 1.88 3.67 15.96
N GLN A 145 2.33 4.46 14.98
CA GLN A 145 1.53 5.50 14.35
C GLN A 145 0.36 4.89 13.55
N LYS A 146 0.60 3.81 12.78
CA LYS A 146 -0.46 3.11 12.03
C LYS A 146 -1.52 2.52 12.97
N LEU A 147 -1.09 1.89 14.07
CA LEU A 147 -1.99 1.37 15.09
C LEU A 147 -2.80 2.49 15.77
N THR A 148 -2.17 3.62 16.08
CA THR A 148 -2.86 4.77 16.66
C THR A 148 -3.93 5.31 15.73
N ALA A 149 -3.62 5.49 14.43
CA ALA A 149 -4.61 5.92 13.44
C ALA A 149 -5.76 4.90 13.28
N GLU A 150 -5.46 3.60 13.28
CA GLU A 150 -6.49 2.55 13.25
C GLU A 150 -7.41 2.61 14.48
N ARG A 151 -6.86 2.86 15.68
CA ARG A 151 -7.64 3.01 16.92
C ARG A 151 -8.56 4.24 16.85
N VAL A 152 -8.08 5.36 16.32
CA VAL A 152 -8.91 6.56 16.09
C VAL A 152 -10.07 6.25 15.13
N LEU A 153 -9.81 5.55 14.04
CA LEU A 153 -10.84 5.11 13.10
C LEU A 153 -11.90 4.23 13.76
N LYS A 154 -11.47 3.22 14.54
CA LYS A 154 -12.37 2.29 15.24
C LYS A 154 -13.22 3.02 16.29
N ALA A 155 -12.63 3.92 17.06
CA ALA A 155 -13.36 4.73 18.07
C ALA A 155 -14.45 5.56 17.38
N ALA A 156 -14.12 6.29 16.32
CA ALA A 156 -15.09 7.08 15.55
C ALA A 156 -16.21 6.22 14.92
N THR A 157 -15.92 4.95 14.62
CA THR A 157 -16.94 4.01 14.14
C THR A 157 -17.90 3.62 15.26
N VAL A 158 -17.41 3.35 16.47
CA VAL A 158 -18.24 3.06 17.64
C VAL A 158 -19.13 4.26 18.00
N GLU A 159 -18.62 5.47 17.85
CA GLU A 159 -19.36 6.73 18.04
C GLU A 159 -20.38 7.01 16.94
N GLY A 160 -20.42 6.24 15.85
CA GLY A 160 -21.33 6.43 14.73
C GLY A 160 -20.98 7.60 13.80
N VAL A 161 -19.78 8.19 13.93
CA VAL A 161 -19.31 9.29 13.07
C VAL A 161 -19.07 8.84 11.64
N LEU A 162 -18.60 7.59 11.48
CA LEU A 162 -18.25 6.99 10.19
C LEU A 162 -18.38 5.47 10.25
N ARG A 163 -18.28 4.80 9.09
CA ARG A 163 -18.14 3.35 8.97
C ARG A 163 -16.68 3.05 8.63
N GLY A 164 -15.87 2.72 9.64
CA GLY A 164 -14.42 2.50 9.49
C GLY A 164 -14.07 1.08 9.11
N VAL A 165 -13.26 0.92 8.08
CA VAL A 165 -12.64 -0.36 7.67
C VAL A 165 -11.13 -0.18 7.66
N SER A 166 -10.40 -1.00 8.39
CA SER A 166 -8.93 -1.01 8.33
C SER A 166 -8.45 -2.21 7.52
N LEU A 167 -7.69 -1.96 6.46
CA LEU A 167 -7.02 -3.00 5.67
C LEU A 167 -5.55 -3.06 6.06
N ARG A 168 -5.15 -4.11 6.79
CA ARG A 168 -3.76 -4.36 7.15
C ARG A 168 -3.06 -5.06 5.99
N LEU A 169 -2.22 -4.30 5.31
CA LEU A 169 -1.49 -4.75 4.13
C LEU A 169 -0.18 -5.42 4.53
N PRO A 170 0.22 -6.51 3.87
CA PRO A 170 1.56 -7.08 3.97
C PRO A 170 2.55 -6.32 3.09
N THR A 171 3.59 -6.99 2.61
CA THR A 171 4.48 -6.43 1.60
C THR A 171 3.74 -6.30 0.26
N VAL A 172 3.32 -5.08 -0.06
CA VAL A 172 2.78 -4.75 -1.39
C VAL A 172 3.95 -4.45 -2.32
N PHE A 173 3.97 -5.06 -3.50
CA PHE A 173 5.08 -4.94 -4.44
C PHE A 173 4.62 -4.81 -5.89
N GLY A 174 5.55 -4.43 -6.75
CA GLY A 174 5.45 -4.48 -8.19
C GLY A 174 5.11 -3.15 -8.84
N GLN A 175 5.51 -3.00 -10.10
CA GLN A 175 5.19 -1.83 -10.90
C GLN A 175 3.97 -2.11 -11.76
N SER A 176 2.94 -1.28 -11.64
CA SER A 176 1.76 -1.33 -12.48
C SER A 176 1.90 -0.39 -13.68
N ARG A 177 1.40 -0.80 -14.84
CA ARG A 177 1.22 0.08 -16.00
C ARG A 177 0.13 1.14 -15.79
N LEU A 178 -0.75 0.91 -14.80
CA LEU A 178 -1.78 1.89 -14.43
C LEU A 178 -1.20 3.13 -13.74
N SER A 179 0.07 3.09 -13.32
CA SER A 179 0.69 4.19 -12.58
C SER A 179 2.16 4.38 -12.93
N PRO A 180 2.57 5.65 -13.17
CA PRO A 180 3.99 5.98 -13.34
C PRO A 180 4.74 6.07 -12.01
N VAL A 181 4.07 5.94 -10.86
CA VAL A 181 4.69 6.08 -9.54
C VAL A 181 5.50 4.83 -9.21
N PRO A 182 6.83 4.97 -8.98
CA PRO A 182 7.69 3.80 -8.78
C PRO A 182 7.45 3.12 -7.44
N ASP A 183 7.47 1.78 -7.46
CA ASP A 183 7.62 0.98 -6.26
C ASP A 183 9.05 1.11 -5.73
N GLN A 184 9.18 1.41 -4.43
CA GLN A 184 10.47 1.50 -3.71
C GLN A 184 10.77 0.23 -2.88
N GLY A 185 9.92 -0.79 -2.98
CA GLY A 185 10.07 -2.05 -2.25
C GLY A 185 11.22 -2.92 -2.77
N VAL A 186 11.60 -3.91 -1.96
CA VAL A 186 12.77 -4.77 -2.23
C VAL A 186 12.63 -5.55 -3.54
N VAL A 187 11.44 -6.04 -3.90
CA VAL A 187 11.26 -6.80 -5.15
C VAL A 187 11.53 -5.93 -6.37
N SER A 188 10.96 -4.73 -6.42
CA SER A 188 11.19 -3.80 -7.53
C SER A 188 12.62 -3.24 -7.55
N LEU A 189 13.28 -3.12 -6.38
CA LEU A 189 14.72 -2.83 -6.33
C LEU A 189 15.52 -3.95 -7.00
N MET A 190 15.21 -5.22 -6.71
CA MET A 190 15.88 -6.36 -7.33
C MET A 190 15.63 -6.41 -8.85
N VAL A 191 14.43 -6.09 -9.31
CA VAL A 191 14.17 -5.96 -10.76
C VAL A 191 15.05 -4.89 -11.39
N ARG A 192 15.16 -3.69 -10.79
CA ARG A 192 16.04 -2.63 -11.30
C ARG A 192 17.51 -3.05 -11.34
N ARG A 193 17.99 -3.72 -10.31
CA ARG A 193 19.37 -4.25 -10.29
C ARG A 193 19.60 -5.28 -11.40
N ALA A 194 18.67 -6.23 -11.58
CA ALA A 194 18.77 -7.21 -12.63
C ALA A 194 18.76 -6.56 -14.04
N LEU A 195 17.92 -5.54 -14.25
CA LEU A 195 17.92 -4.75 -15.48
C LEU A 195 19.25 -4.02 -15.73
N ALA A 196 19.91 -3.58 -14.64
CA ALA A 196 21.27 -3.00 -14.69
C ALA A 196 22.39 -4.06 -14.80
N ALA A 197 22.06 -5.34 -14.95
CA ALA A 197 23.00 -6.47 -14.96
C ALA A 197 23.81 -6.61 -13.66
N GLU A 198 23.28 -6.17 -12.53
CA GLU A 198 23.91 -6.30 -11.21
C GLU A 198 23.43 -7.58 -10.51
N PRO A 199 24.32 -8.26 -9.71
CA PRO A 199 23.91 -9.36 -8.86
C PRO A 199 22.79 -9.00 -7.89
N LEU A 200 21.86 -9.94 -7.64
CA LEU A 200 20.83 -9.77 -6.61
C LEU A 200 21.36 -10.29 -5.28
N THR A 201 21.33 -9.45 -4.26
CA THR A 201 21.88 -9.79 -2.94
C THR A 201 20.78 -9.93 -1.89
N MET A 202 20.91 -10.91 -1.00
CA MET A 202 20.07 -11.13 0.19
C MET A 202 20.94 -11.34 1.42
N TRP A 203 20.40 -11.03 2.61
CA TRP A 203 21.14 -11.10 3.88
C TRP A 203 21.01 -12.44 4.61
N HIS A 204 20.39 -13.43 3.99
CA HIS A 204 20.11 -14.75 4.58
C HIS A 204 20.25 -15.82 3.49
N ASP A 205 20.01 -17.05 3.85
CA ASP A 205 20.09 -18.22 2.96
C ASP A 205 18.97 -18.30 1.91
N GLY A 206 18.03 -17.36 1.94
CA GLY A 206 16.89 -17.31 1.01
C GLY A 206 15.64 -18.02 1.50
N THR A 207 15.65 -18.58 2.70
CA THR A 207 14.51 -19.33 3.28
C THR A 207 13.47 -18.43 3.95
N VAL A 208 13.82 -17.18 4.24
CA VAL A 208 12.85 -16.21 4.81
C VAL A 208 11.67 -16.03 3.89
N GLU A 209 10.47 -16.26 4.42
CA GLU A 209 9.22 -16.22 3.66
C GLU A 209 8.44 -14.92 3.87
N ARG A 210 7.76 -14.48 2.83
CA ARG A 210 6.85 -13.31 2.86
C ARG A 210 5.55 -13.63 2.13
N ASP A 211 4.46 -13.05 2.62
CA ASP A 211 3.25 -12.91 1.83
C ASP A 211 3.41 -11.63 0.98
N LEU A 212 3.49 -11.82 -0.34
CA LEU A 212 3.74 -10.75 -1.31
C LEU A 212 2.47 -10.50 -2.13
N VAL A 213 1.86 -9.32 -1.96
CA VAL A 213 0.66 -8.92 -2.70
C VAL A 213 1.04 -7.96 -3.83
N TYR A 214 0.64 -8.29 -5.05
CA TYR A 214 0.82 -7.39 -6.19
C TYR A 214 -0.02 -6.12 -6.01
N VAL A 215 0.52 -4.97 -6.40
CA VAL A 215 -0.08 -3.66 -6.13
C VAL A 215 -1.49 -3.50 -6.69
N GLU A 216 -1.81 -4.10 -7.84
CA GLU A 216 -3.16 -4.06 -8.41
C GLU A 216 -4.14 -4.89 -7.57
N ASP A 217 -3.74 -6.09 -7.12
CA ASP A 217 -4.56 -6.90 -6.20
C ASP A 217 -4.79 -6.16 -4.88
N ALA A 218 -3.77 -5.47 -4.35
CA ALA A 218 -3.92 -4.64 -3.15
C ALA A 218 -4.92 -3.49 -3.37
N ALA A 219 -4.88 -2.82 -4.51
CA ALA A 219 -5.82 -1.77 -4.87
C ALA A 219 -7.25 -2.32 -5.03
N GLU A 220 -7.41 -3.50 -5.64
CA GLU A 220 -8.71 -4.18 -5.75
C GLU A 220 -9.32 -4.53 -4.37
N ALA A 221 -8.50 -4.76 -3.33
CA ALA A 221 -9.00 -4.98 -1.97
C ALA A 221 -9.74 -3.74 -1.43
N PHE A 222 -9.27 -2.52 -1.74
CA PHE A 222 -9.98 -1.28 -1.39
C PHE A 222 -11.29 -1.14 -2.17
N VAL A 223 -11.30 -1.49 -3.45
CA VAL A 223 -12.53 -1.50 -4.26
C VAL A 223 -13.54 -2.52 -3.71
N ALA A 224 -13.08 -3.70 -3.27
CA ALA A 224 -13.94 -4.69 -2.64
C ALA A 224 -14.52 -4.16 -1.31
N ALA A 225 -13.74 -3.42 -0.52
CA ALA A 225 -14.23 -2.79 0.71
C ALA A 225 -15.31 -1.73 0.45
N LEU A 226 -15.20 -0.96 -0.63
CA LEU A 226 -16.26 -0.03 -1.06
C LEU A 226 -17.59 -0.73 -1.37
N ARG A 227 -17.53 -1.95 -1.88
CA ARG A 227 -18.72 -2.73 -2.27
C ARG A 227 -19.42 -3.44 -1.11
N ARG A 228 -18.75 -3.58 0.05
CA ARG A 228 -19.23 -4.36 1.20
C ARG A 228 -19.05 -3.62 2.53
N PRO A 229 -19.44 -2.33 2.62
CA PRO A 229 -19.15 -1.51 3.79
C PRO A 229 -19.72 -2.10 5.09
N ASP A 230 -20.97 -2.59 5.07
CA ASP A 230 -21.64 -3.06 6.29
C ASP A 230 -21.08 -4.39 6.82
N ALA A 231 -20.55 -5.24 5.91
CA ALA A 231 -19.92 -6.49 6.31
C ALA A 231 -18.50 -6.28 6.89
N LEU A 232 -17.87 -5.15 6.60
CA LEU A 232 -16.46 -4.91 6.91
C LEU A 232 -16.24 -3.84 7.98
N ALA A 233 -17.20 -2.94 8.21
CA ALA A 233 -17.04 -1.82 9.15
C ALA A 233 -16.81 -2.25 10.60
N GLY A 234 -16.09 -1.42 11.35
CA GLY A 234 -15.78 -1.62 12.78
C GLY A 234 -14.59 -2.54 13.06
N ARG A 235 -13.97 -3.14 12.03
CA ARG A 235 -12.91 -4.14 12.18
C ARG A 235 -11.68 -3.81 11.36
N HIS A 236 -10.58 -4.49 11.68
CA HIS A 236 -9.46 -4.62 10.76
C HIS A 236 -9.50 -5.97 10.06
N TRP A 237 -8.89 -6.01 8.88
CA TRP A 237 -8.86 -7.17 8.01
C TRP A 237 -7.47 -7.33 7.43
N LEU A 238 -6.96 -8.55 7.44
CA LEU A 238 -5.67 -8.86 6.82
C LEU A 238 -5.86 -9.09 5.33
N VAL A 239 -5.16 -8.31 4.53
CA VAL A 239 -5.07 -8.51 3.08
C VAL A 239 -3.83 -9.35 2.81
N GLY A 240 -3.97 -10.43 2.06
CA GLY A 240 -2.86 -11.34 1.78
C GLY A 240 -3.17 -12.29 0.63
N THR A 241 -2.16 -12.96 0.13
CA THR A 241 -2.31 -14.03 -0.87
C THR A 241 -2.58 -15.38 -0.21
N GLY A 242 -2.20 -15.54 1.06
CA GLY A 242 -2.16 -16.83 1.76
C GLY A 242 -0.98 -17.71 1.32
N ARG A 243 -0.05 -17.17 0.52
CA ARG A 243 1.17 -17.87 0.09
C ARG A 243 2.35 -17.46 0.96
N ARG A 244 3.32 -18.35 1.03
CA ARG A 244 4.60 -18.15 1.71
C ARG A 244 5.69 -18.21 0.64
N ASP A 245 6.08 -17.06 0.13
CA ASP A 245 7.08 -16.98 -0.92
C ASP A 245 8.47 -16.77 -0.31
N ALA A 246 9.34 -17.77 -0.41
CA ALA A 246 10.73 -17.69 0.05
C ALA A 246 11.51 -16.67 -0.79
N LEU A 247 12.17 -15.69 -0.13
CA LEU A 247 12.81 -14.57 -0.81
C LEU A 247 13.89 -14.99 -1.81
N GLY A 248 14.60 -16.09 -1.54
CA GLY A 248 15.55 -16.66 -2.49
C GLY A 248 14.87 -17.13 -3.78
N ALA A 249 13.68 -17.74 -3.69
CA ALA A 249 12.90 -18.13 -4.85
C ALA A 249 12.35 -16.89 -5.60
N VAL A 250 11.88 -15.88 -4.86
CA VAL A 250 11.44 -14.60 -5.45
C VAL A 250 12.55 -13.95 -6.26
N PHE A 251 13.77 -13.87 -5.73
CA PHE A 251 14.88 -13.23 -6.42
C PHE A 251 15.36 -14.04 -7.64
N ARG A 252 15.32 -15.38 -7.58
CA ARG A 252 15.55 -16.20 -8.77
C ARG A 252 14.49 -15.95 -9.85
N THR A 253 13.20 -15.88 -9.47
CA THR A 253 12.11 -15.53 -10.38
C THR A 253 12.34 -14.16 -11.03
N VAL A 254 12.84 -13.17 -10.28
CA VAL A 254 13.21 -11.85 -10.82
C VAL A 254 14.33 -11.97 -11.87
N ALA A 255 15.44 -12.67 -11.51
CA ALA A 255 16.58 -12.83 -12.43
C ALA A 255 16.17 -13.52 -13.74
N GLU A 256 15.36 -14.58 -13.65
CA GLU A 256 14.84 -15.34 -14.80
C GLU A 256 13.88 -14.49 -15.64
N SER A 257 12.97 -13.73 -15.01
CA SER A 257 12.03 -12.86 -15.71
C SER A 257 12.76 -11.78 -16.51
N VAL A 258 13.75 -11.11 -15.88
CA VAL A 258 14.55 -10.09 -16.56
C VAL A 258 15.35 -10.71 -17.72
N ALA A 259 15.93 -11.90 -17.54
CA ALA A 259 16.62 -12.61 -18.62
C ALA A 259 15.68 -12.89 -19.80
N ALA A 260 14.47 -13.38 -19.53
CA ALA A 260 13.47 -13.68 -20.57
C ALA A 260 13.03 -12.42 -21.33
N HIS A 261 12.86 -11.28 -20.66
CA HIS A 261 12.43 -10.03 -21.30
C HIS A 261 13.54 -9.30 -22.05
N THR A 262 14.80 -9.50 -21.66
CA THR A 262 15.94 -8.76 -22.22
C THR A 262 16.80 -9.60 -23.19
N GLY A 263 16.64 -10.92 -23.20
CA GLY A 263 17.51 -11.84 -23.94
C GLY A 263 18.92 -11.98 -23.36
N ARG A 264 19.20 -11.35 -22.21
CA ARG A 264 20.51 -11.42 -21.51
C ARG A 264 20.52 -12.61 -20.53
N PRO A 265 21.72 -13.16 -20.18
CA PRO A 265 21.81 -14.16 -19.12
C PRO A 265 21.23 -13.68 -17.79
N ALA A 266 20.63 -14.60 -17.04
CA ALA A 266 20.14 -14.30 -15.69
C ALA A 266 21.30 -13.90 -14.77
N VAL A 267 21.12 -12.83 -14.00
CA VAL A 267 22.12 -12.40 -13.02
C VAL A 267 22.14 -13.35 -11.82
N PRO A 268 23.30 -13.53 -11.14
CA PRO A 268 23.40 -14.40 -9.97
C PRO A 268 22.61 -13.83 -8.76
N VAL A 269 22.06 -14.73 -7.96
CA VAL A 269 21.46 -14.42 -6.65
C VAL A 269 22.44 -14.86 -5.56
N LEU A 270 22.91 -13.93 -4.74
CA LEU A 270 23.99 -14.14 -3.79
C LEU A 270 23.53 -13.86 -2.35
N SER A 271 23.90 -14.74 -1.43
CA SER A 271 23.81 -14.45 0.01
C SER A 271 25.04 -13.63 0.43
N VAL A 272 24.80 -12.55 1.17
CA VAL A 272 25.83 -11.66 1.69
C VAL A 272 25.63 -11.43 3.18
N PRO A 273 26.69 -11.14 3.95
CA PRO A 273 26.53 -10.79 5.35
C PRO A 273 25.54 -9.62 5.54
N PRO A 274 24.67 -9.66 6.55
CA PRO A 274 23.78 -8.55 6.86
C PRO A 274 24.59 -7.33 7.32
N ARG A 275 24.00 -6.15 7.15
CA ARG A 275 24.52 -4.94 7.76
C ARG A 275 24.39 -5.03 9.29
N ALA A 276 25.27 -4.35 10.02
CA ALA A 276 25.26 -4.35 11.49
C ALA A 276 23.95 -3.80 12.10
N ASP A 277 23.26 -2.93 11.36
CA ASP A 277 21.98 -2.29 11.74
C ASP A 277 20.75 -2.97 11.12
N ALA A 278 20.89 -4.19 10.59
CA ALA A 278 19.77 -4.92 9.97
C ALA A 278 18.71 -5.29 11.02
N PRO A 279 17.44 -4.86 10.83
CA PRO A 279 16.36 -5.14 11.79
C PRO A 279 16.07 -6.64 11.87
N ILE A 280 15.74 -7.15 13.06
CA ILE A 280 15.42 -8.56 13.27
C ILE A 280 14.25 -9.03 12.38
N ILE A 281 13.27 -8.16 12.11
CA ILE A 281 12.12 -8.46 11.28
C ILE A 281 12.49 -8.85 9.84
N ASP A 282 13.64 -8.41 9.34
CA ASP A 282 14.10 -8.77 8.00
C ASP A 282 14.47 -10.27 7.88
N PHE A 283 14.69 -10.92 9.03
CA PHE A 283 15.07 -12.35 9.14
C PHE A 283 13.90 -13.27 9.55
N LEU A 284 12.73 -12.72 9.86
CA LEU A 284 11.58 -13.49 10.32
C LEU A 284 10.60 -13.71 9.18
N SER A 285 10.10 -14.94 9.05
CA SER A 285 9.04 -15.27 8.09
C SER A 285 7.70 -14.72 8.54
N VAL A 286 6.91 -14.21 7.59
CA VAL A 286 5.56 -13.70 7.83
C VAL A 286 4.61 -14.36 6.85
N ALA A 287 3.57 -15.02 7.38
CA ALA A 287 2.49 -15.60 6.62
C ALA A 287 1.16 -14.97 7.05
N ILE A 288 0.19 -14.93 6.14
CA ILE A 288 -1.14 -14.35 6.39
C ILE A 288 -2.22 -15.36 6.02
N ASP A 289 -3.25 -15.48 6.86
CA ASP A 289 -4.53 -16.09 6.47
C ASP A 289 -5.49 -15.00 6.00
N PRO A 290 -5.69 -14.83 4.68
CA PRO A 290 -6.64 -13.88 4.14
C PRO A 290 -8.09 -14.39 4.18
N GLY A 291 -8.33 -15.59 4.71
CA GLY A 291 -9.63 -16.26 4.73
C GLY A 291 -10.76 -15.42 5.30
N PRO A 292 -10.58 -14.77 6.47
CA PRO A 292 -11.61 -13.92 7.05
C PRO A 292 -12.02 -12.77 6.11
N PHE A 293 -11.06 -12.04 5.54
CA PHE A 293 -11.34 -10.93 4.59
C PHE A 293 -12.00 -11.45 3.31
N ARG A 294 -11.50 -12.56 2.76
CA ARG A 294 -12.05 -13.18 1.56
C ARG A 294 -13.51 -13.57 1.75
N ARG A 295 -13.88 -14.17 2.88
CA ARG A 295 -15.28 -14.56 3.15
C ARG A 295 -16.20 -13.33 3.28
N ALA A 296 -15.73 -12.26 3.92
CA ALA A 296 -16.53 -11.08 4.16
C ALA A 296 -16.67 -10.16 2.92
N SER A 297 -15.61 -10.03 2.13
CA SER A 297 -15.55 -9.11 0.98
C SER A 297 -15.79 -9.77 -0.38
N GLY A 298 -15.53 -11.08 -0.50
CA GLY A 298 -15.46 -11.79 -1.79
C GLY A 298 -14.16 -11.56 -2.55
N TRP A 299 -13.23 -10.77 -2.00
CA TRP A 299 -11.93 -10.49 -2.63
C TRP A 299 -10.94 -11.64 -2.40
N SER A 300 -10.09 -11.86 -3.39
CA SER A 300 -8.88 -12.68 -3.26
C SER A 300 -7.80 -12.18 -4.20
N ALA A 301 -6.54 -12.26 -3.80
CA ALA A 301 -5.41 -11.97 -4.70
C ALA A 301 -5.41 -12.96 -5.85
N ARG A 302 -5.38 -12.46 -7.09
CA ARG A 302 -5.48 -13.24 -8.32
C ARG A 302 -4.16 -13.37 -9.06
N THR A 303 -3.26 -12.41 -8.87
CA THR A 303 -1.99 -12.34 -9.58
C THR A 303 -0.99 -13.32 -8.96
N ARG A 304 -0.47 -14.27 -9.74
CA ARG A 304 0.59 -15.17 -9.31
C ARG A 304 1.92 -14.42 -9.22
N LEU A 305 2.83 -14.85 -8.35
CA LEU A 305 4.13 -14.21 -8.16
C LEU A 305 4.87 -14.00 -9.48
N ARG A 306 4.97 -15.04 -10.32
CA ARG A 306 5.65 -14.96 -11.62
C ARG A 306 5.02 -13.90 -12.52
N ASP A 307 3.69 -13.90 -12.63
CA ASP A 307 2.96 -12.94 -13.46
C ASP A 307 3.14 -11.50 -12.95
N ALA A 308 3.16 -11.30 -11.61
CA ALA A 308 3.41 -10.01 -10.99
C ALA A 308 4.83 -9.50 -11.28
N VAL A 309 5.82 -10.39 -11.22
CA VAL A 309 7.22 -10.07 -11.56
C VAL A 309 7.34 -9.73 -13.04
N ASP A 310 6.76 -10.55 -13.94
CA ASP A 310 6.79 -10.30 -15.38
C ASP A 310 6.14 -8.97 -15.75
N ARG A 311 4.98 -8.63 -15.15
CA ARG A 311 4.32 -7.32 -15.32
C ARG A 311 5.19 -6.18 -14.81
N THR A 312 5.88 -6.38 -13.68
CA THR A 312 6.79 -5.38 -13.10
C THR A 312 7.98 -5.12 -14.01
N VAL A 313 8.60 -6.17 -14.53
CA VAL A 313 9.73 -6.06 -15.49
C VAL A 313 9.29 -5.32 -16.74
N ALA A 314 8.16 -5.72 -17.34
CA ALA A 314 7.62 -5.07 -18.54
C ALA A 314 7.33 -3.58 -18.30
N ALA A 315 6.67 -3.23 -17.17
CA ALA A 315 6.35 -1.84 -16.85
C ALA A 315 7.61 -0.98 -16.61
N LEU A 316 8.66 -1.53 -16.00
CA LEU A 316 9.92 -0.81 -15.80
C LEU A 316 10.72 -0.63 -17.10
N LEU A 317 10.67 -1.60 -18.02
CA LEU A 317 11.26 -1.47 -19.35
C LEU A 317 10.54 -0.38 -20.16
N ASP A 318 9.21 -0.34 -20.15
CA ASP A 318 8.42 0.68 -20.82
C ASP A 318 8.76 2.09 -20.31
N GLN A 319 8.96 2.25 -18.98
CA GLN A 319 9.33 3.52 -18.35
C GLN A 319 10.78 3.93 -18.66
N GLY A 320 11.70 2.98 -18.76
CA GLY A 320 13.12 3.23 -19.09
C GLY A 320 13.36 3.53 -20.57
N GLY A 321 12.42 3.16 -21.47
CA GLY A 321 12.46 3.45 -22.89
C GLY A 321 11.94 4.84 -23.30
N ALA A 322 11.33 5.60 -22.37
CA ALA A 322 10.92 6.97 -22.62
C ALA A 322 12.14 7.91 -22.54
N PRO A 323 12.46 8.73 -23.58
CA PRO A 323 13.62 9.60 -23.57
C PRO A 323 13.47 10.70 -22.53
N GLY A 324 14.33 10.69 -21.54
CA GLY A 324 14.78 11.87 -20.79
C GLY A 324 13.90 12.42 -19.69
N ARG A 325 14.09 11.93 -18.48
CA ARG A 325 14.17 12.77 -17.29
C ARG A 325 15.31 12.25 -16.41
N GLU A 326 16.47 12.91 -16.53
CA GLU A 326 17.54 12.77 -15.54
C GLU A 326 17.01 13.15 -14.16
N PRO A 327 17.24 12.33 -13.13
CA PRO A 327 17.02 12.76 -11.77
C PRO A 327 18.07 13.82 -11.43
N SER A 328 17.65 15.04 -11.15
CA SER A 328 18.54 16.06 -10.58
C SER A 328 19.05 15.56 -9.24
N VAL A 329 20.28 15.07 -9.23
CA VAL A 329 21.07 14.90 -8.02
C VAL A 329 21.33 16.27 -7.45
N ARG A 330 20.64 16.63 -6.36
CA ARG A 330 21.08 17.75 -5.52
C ARG A 330 22.10 17.16 -4.54
N THR A 331 23.33 17.62 -4.70
CA THR A 331 24.45 17.54 -3.77
C THR A 331 24.06 18.08 -2.37
#